data_bfadc79df7f39e2257340433726be5b3
#
_entry.id   bfadc79df7f39e2257340433726be5b3
#
_cell.length_a   1.000
_cell.length_b   1.000
_cell.length_c   1.000
_cell.angle_alpha   90.00
_cell.angle_beta   90.00
_cell.angle_gamma   90.00
#
_symmetry.space_group_name_H-M   'P 1'
#
loop_
_entity.id
_entity.type
_entity.pdbx_description
1 polymer ?
#
loop_
_entity_poly.entity_id
_entity_poly.type
_entity_poly.pdbx_seq_one_letter_code
_entity_poly.pdbx_strand_id
1 'polypeptide(L)'
;MSRIYEALQKAESERKLERREPEPRIPEHPVSAAIGAAAAVAEPEERIPEPAFAETYREPYAPRVVGESLDLSKIPTRPWALSLVQLPALLERGPSVEQFRSLRSRIFELRDISPLKTILVSSGLPQEGKSFISTNLALSLARHKNSKVLLIDGDMRRYTLHQILGCESHPGLADYLAGKANALEVMQRPEPLQAATTGATPVLPNLTFIAGGNGGDKAADLSGSPRFGELIRLAAPHFDWIIVDSSPVLPVSDAVNLARWCDGVLLVARGGVTKYPVAQRAQSELKASKVLGFVLNAVHEPPEVGSYYGYDATKQ
;
A
#
# COMPACT_ATOMS: atom_id res chain seq x y z
N MET A 1 -14.74 11.90 -12.86
CA MET A 1 -15.04 11.34 -11.51
C MET A 1 -15.09 9.82 -11.62
N SER A 2 -14.55 9.09 -10.66
CA SER A 2 -14.36 7.62 -10.79
C SER A 2 -15.71 6.90 -10.65
N ARG A 3 -15.99 5.94 -11.54
CA ARG A 3 -17.18 5.05 -11.48
C ARG A 3 -17.35 4.35 -10.12
N ILE A 4 -16.28 4.22 -9.36
CA ILE A 4 -16.30 3.67 -7.99
C ILE A 4 -16.97 4.65 -7.02
N TYR A 5 -16.75 5.95 -7.18
CA TYR A 5 -17.39 6.98 -6.36
C TYR A 5 -18.89 7.05 -6.62
N GLU A 6 -19.31 6.94 -7.87
CA GLU A 6 -20.75 6.91 -8.25
C GLU A 6 -21.45 5.64 -7.75
N ALA A 7 -20.79 4.49 -7.81
CA ALA A 7 -21.35 3.24 -7.29
C ALA A 7 -21.50 3.27 -5.76
N LEU A 8 -20.56 3.89 -5.04
CA LEU A 8 -20.62 4.05 -3.59
C LEU A 8 -21.72 5.05 -3.18
N GLN A 9 -21.89 6.16 -3.90
CA GLN A 9 -22.97 7.12 -3.64
C GLN A 9 -24.35 6.51 -3.92
N LYS A 10 -24.49 5.68 -4.96
CA LYS A 10 -25.73 5.00 -5.26
C LYS A 10 -26.12 3.99 -4.17
N ALA A 11 -25.18 3.20 -3.69
CA ALA A 11 -25.40 2.27 -2.58
C ALA A 11 -25.76 2.96 -1.26
N GLU A 12 -25.22 4.17 -1.03
CA GLU A 12 -25.52 4.96 0.17
C GLU A 12 -26.92 5.61 0.13
N SER A 13 -27.35 6.05 -1.07
CA SER A 13 -28.71 6.59 -1.28
C SER A 13 -29.81 5.50 -1.15
N GLU A 14 -29.55 4.30 -1.65
CA GLU A 14 -30.46 3.16 -1.50
C GLU A 14 -30.61 2.74 -0.05
N ARG A 15 -29.55 2.76 0.77
CA ARG A 15 -29.61 2.48 2.22
C ARG A 15 -30.32 3.55 3.05
N LYS A 16 -30.30 4.83 2.65
CA LYS A 16 -31.04 5.90 3.32
C LYS A 16 -32.56 5.77 3.14
N LEU A 17 -33.00 5.16 2.04
CA LEU A 17 -34.41 4.88 1.77
C LEU A 17 -34.96 3.71 2.60
N GLU A 18 -34.12 2.73 2.95
CA GLU A 18 -34.54 1.56 3.78
C GLU A 18 -34.57 1.83 5.29
N ARG A 19 -33.97 2.92 5.79
CA ARG A 19 -33.92 3.27 7.23
C ARG A 19 -34.95 4.32 7.64
N ARG A 20 -36.18 4.26 7.18
CA ARG A 20 -37.32 4.96 7.79
C ARG A 20 -38.06 4.01 8.72
N GLU A 21 -37.54 3.81 9.94
CA GLU A 21 -38.31 3.33 11.07
C GLU A 21 -38.98 4.52 11.77
N PRO A 22 -40.24 4.36 12.32
CA PRO A 22 -40.96 5.46 12.94
C PRO A 22 -40.41 5.80 14.31
N GLU A 23 -40.29 7.11 14.59
CA GLU A 23 -39.87 7.64 15.89
C GLU A 23 -40.85 7.25 17.00
N PRO A 24 -40.35 6.87 18.19
CA PRO A 24 -41.23 6.66 19.39
C PRO A 24 -41.66 8.02 19.96
N ARG A 25 -42.97 8.19 20.16
CA ARG A 25 -43.58 9.34 20.81
C ARG A 25 -43.19 9.38 22.29
N ILE A 26 -42.59 10.50 22.75
CA ILE A 26 -42.34 10.81 24.15
C ILE A 26 -43.57 11.56 24.69
N PRO A 27 -44.13 11.20 25.85
CA PRO A 27 -45.25 11.91 26.45
C PRO A 27 -44.81 13.22 27.10
N GLU A 28 -45.56 14.29 26.84
CA GLU A 28 -45.45 15.60 27.49
C GLU A 28 -45.90 15.55 28.94
N HIS A 29 -45.08 16.05 29.85
CA HIS A 29 -45.54 16.48 31.19
C HIS A 29 -45.24 17.96 31.37
N PRO A 30 -46.19 18.72 31.91
CA PRO A 30 -46.07 20.15 32.11
C PRO A 30 -45.38 20.49 33.44
N VAL A 31 -44.43 21.38 33.46
CA VAL A 31 -43.98 22.04 34.71
C VAL A 31 -43.98 23.55 34.53
N SER A 32 -44.65 24.12 35.46
CA SER A 32 -45.06 25.50 35.71
C SER A 32 -43.90 26.49 35.90
N ALA A 33 -44.25 27.72 35.61
CA ALA A 33 -43.48 28.95 35.67
C ALA A 33 -42.84 29.25 37.05
N ALA A 34 -41.65 29.87 37.02
CA ALA A 34 -41.23 30.86 38.00
C ALA A 34 -40.32 31.91 37.37
N ILE A 35 -40.73 33.15 37.49
CA ILE A 35 -40.18 34.39 37.07
C ILE A 35 -38.94 34.75 37.92
N GLY A 36 -37.85 35.18 37.34
CA GLY A 36 -36.74 35.80 38.04
C GLY A 36 -35.85 36.58 37.08
N ALA A 37 -36.08 37.91 37.04
CA ALA A 37 -35.25 38.85 36.33
C ALA A 37 -33.85 38.97 36.97
N ALA A 38 -32.80 38.84 36.20
CA ALA A 38 -31.49 39.35 36.58
C ALA A 38 -30.73 39.84 35.35
N ALA A 39 -30.10 40.97 35.54
CA ALA A 39 -29.51 41.90 34.61
C ALA A 39 -28.44 41.28 33.66
N ALA A 40 -28.44 41.79 32.45
CA ALA A 40 -27.40 41.61 31.47
C ALA A 40 -26.08 42.22 31.94
N VAL A 41 -25.05 41.40 32.14
CA VAL A 41 -23.66 41.78 32.17
C VAL A 41 -23.06 41.19 30.91
N ALA A 42 -22.67 42.07 29.97
CA ALA A 42 -21.94 41.66 28.79
C ALA A 42 -20.52 41.30 29.21
N GLU A 43 -20.19 40.01 29.14
CA GLU A 43 -18.79 39.54 29.15
C GLU A 43 -18.17 39.78 27.78
N PRO A 44 -16.91 40.23 27.72
CA PRO A 44 -16.21 40.37 26.44
C PRO A 44 -15.92 39.01 25.85
N GLU A 45 -16.32 38.79 24.58
CA GLU A 45 -15.92 37.64 23.79
C GLU A 45 -14.38 37.55 23.76
N GLU A 46 -13.79 36.66 24.53
CA GLU A 46 -12.43 36.20 24.32
C GLU A 46 -12.39 35.51 22.95
N ARG A 47 -11.86 36.23 21.96
CA ARG A 47 -11.46 35.60 20.69
C ARG A 47 -10.39 34.57 21.01
N ILE A 48 -10.78 33.28 20.97
CA ILE A 48 -9.84 32.18 20.91
C ILE A 48 -8.98 32.40 19.66
N PRO A 49 -7.65 32.62 19.79
CA PRO A 49 -6.81 32.75 18.61
C PRO A 49 -6.89 31.44 17.84
N GLU A 50 -7.26 31.51 16.56
CA GLU A 50 -7.13 30.37 15.65
C GLU A 50 -5.70 29.88 15.77
N PRO A 51 -5.48 28.55 15.96
CA PRO A 51 -4.13 28.02 15.93
C PRO A 51 -3.57 28.32 14.55
N ALA A 52 -2.62 29.24 14.49
CA ALA A 52 -1.79 29.43 13.32
C ALA A 52 -1.19 28.05 12.99
N PHE A 53 -1.76 27.38 12.01
CA PHE A 53 -1.06 26.31 11.33
C PHE A 53 0.16 26.96 10.68
N ALA A 54 1.24 27.08 11.46
CA ALA A 54 2.54 27.27 10.91
C ALA A 54 2.70 26.11 9.92
N GLU A 55 2.62 26.42 8.63
CA GLU A 55 3.21 25.61 7.60
C GLU A 55 4.67 25.44 8.01
N THR A 56 4.95 24.39 8.77
CA THR A 56 6.31 23.90 8.91
C THR A 56 6.65 23.37 7.53
N TYR A 57 7.06 24.26 6.64
CA TYR A 57 7.92 23.93 5.53
C TYR A 57 9.06 23.14 6.16
N ARG A 58 8.97 21.80 6.04
CA ARG A 58 10.13 20.96 6.27
C ARG A 58 11.12 21.38 5.21
N GLU A 59 12.12 22.16 5.63
CA GLU A 59 13.33 22.25 4.83
C GLU A 59 13.72 20.82 4.48
N PRO A 60 13.96 20.52 3.18
CA PRO A 60 14.47 19.23 2.82
C PRO A 60 15.76 19.05 3.61
N TYR A 61 15.74 18.12 4.56
CA TYR A 61 16.90 17.74 5.37
C TYR A 61 18.05 17.49 4.40
N ALA A 62 18.95 18.47 4.29
CA ALA A 62 20.10 18.40 3.40
C ALA A 62 20.96 17.22 3.87
N PRO A 63 21.17 16.21 3.03
CA PRO A 63 21.90 15.03 3.44
C PRO A 63 23.37 15.38 3.57
N ARG A 64 23.93 15.24 4.75
CA ARG A 64 25.33 14.88 4.88
C ARG A 64 25.47 13.41 4.52
N VAL A 65 25.32 13.07 3.25
CA VAL A 65 25.72 11.78 2.73
C VAL A 65 27.07 11.98 2.08
N VAL A 66 28.11 11.65 2.80
CA VAL A 66 29.40 11.30 2.20
C VAL A 66 29.13 10.08 1.32
N GLY A 67 29.22 10.27 0.03
CA GLY A 67 29.07 9.44 -1.14
C GLY A 67 29.21 7.92 -1.02
N GLU A 68 28.26 7.22 -0.43
CA GLU A 68 28.07 5.81 -0.72
C GLU A 68 27.08 5.69 -1.90
N SER A 69 27.63 5.61 -3.10
CA SER A 69 26.86 5.20 -4.27
C SER A 69 26.56 3.70 -4.16
N LEU A 70 25.29 3.33 -4.25
CA LEU A 70 24.87 1.93 -4.22
C LEU A 70 25.35 1.24 -5.51
N ASP A 71 26.33 0.37 -5.39
CA ASP A 71 26.80 -0.44 -6.53
C ASP A 71 25.90 -1.67 -6.69
N LEU A 72 24.93 -1.57 -7.61
CA LEU A 72 23.98 -2.66 -7.87
C LEU A 72 24.64 -3.96 -8.36
N SER A 73 25.89 -3.94 -8.83
CA SER A 73 26.60 -5.15 -9.27
C SER A 73 26.99 -6.04 -8.08
N LYS A 74 27.08 -5.46 -6.89
CA LYS A 74 27.43 -6.16 -5.65
C LYS A 74 26.22 -6.78 -4.92
N ILE A 75 24.99 -6.60 -5.45
CA ILE A 75 23.82 -7.24 -4.86
C ILE A 75 23.93 -8.76 -5.07
N PRO A 76 23.84 -9.56 -3.99
CA PRO A 76 23.94 -11.00 -4.08
C PRO A 76 22.81 -11.61 -4.93
N THR A 77 23.15 -12.55 -5.80
CA THR A 77 22.18 -13.41 -6.48
C THR A 77 21.96 -14.65 -5.67
N ARG A 78 20.70 -15.09 -5.58
CA ARG A 78 20.26 -16.24 -4.77
C ARG A 78 19.24 -17.10 -5.52
N PRO A 79 19.15 -18.40 -5.26
CA PRO A 79 18.11 -19.22 -5.87
C PRO A 79 16.74 -18.80 -5.35
N TRP A 80 15.78 -18.58 -6.27
CA TRP A 80 14.38 -18.31 -5.93
C TRP A 80 13.48 -19.41 -6.49
N ALA A 81 12.56 -19.92 -5.65
CA ALA A 81 11.57 -20.92 -6.03
C ALA A 81 10.18 -20.27 -6.13
N LEU A 82 9.90 -19.65 -7.27
CA LEU A 82 8.69 -18.83 -7.47
C LEU A 82 7.40 -19.69 -7.43
N SER A 83 6.43 -19.29 -6.61
CA SER A 83 5.10 -19.89 -6.58
C SER A 83 4.20 -19.29 -7.66
N LEU A 84 4.19 -19.86 -8.87
CA LEU A 84 3.42 -19.35 -10.01
C LEU A 84 1.93 -19.20 -9.74
N VAL A 85 1.36 -20.02 -8.85
CA VAL A 85 -0.05 -19.92 -8.44
C VAL A 85 -0.34 -18.58 -7.76
N GLN A 86 0.64 -18.05 -7.01
CA GLN A 86 0.52 -16.76 -6.32
C GLN A 86 1.04 -15.58 -7.16
N LEU A 87 1.62 -15.85 -8.33
CA LEU A 87 2.28 -14.86 -9.17
C LEU A 87 1.69 -14.82 -10.59
N PRO A 88 0.38 -14.56 -10.75
CA PRO A 88 -0.25 -14.49 -12.06
C PRO A 88 0.36 -13.42 -12.98
N ALA A 89 0.98 -12.37 -12.44
CA ALA A 89 1.70 -11.38 -13.25
C ALA A 89 2.88 -11.96 -14.06
N LEU A 90 3.35 -13.15 -13.72
CA LEU A 90 4.39 -13.88 -14.46
C LEU A 90 3.84 -14.68 -15.64
N LEU A 91 2.56 -14.98 -15.66
CA LEU A 91 1.95 -15.70 -16.76
C LEU A 91 1.96 -14.85 -18.04
N GLU A 92 1.83 -15.48 -19.18
CA GLU A 92 1.78 -14.78 -20.48
C GLU A 92 0.41 -14.18 -20.74
N ARG A 93 -0.66 -14.91 -20.39
CA ARG A 93 -2.06 -14.55 -20.66
C ARG A 93 -2.96 -14.94 -19.50
N GLY A 94 -4.10 -14.28 -19.39
CA GLY A 94 -5.16 -14.59 -18.44
C GLY A 94 -5.80 -13.33 -17.84
N PRO A 95 -6.98 -13.45 -17.26
CA PRO A 95 -7.71 -12.29 -16.69
C PRO A 95 -6.89 -11.55 -15.66
N SER A 96 -6.24 -12.26 -14.73
CA SER A 96 -5.41 -11.65 -13.69
C SER A 96 -4.19 -10.92 -14.27
N VAL A 97 -3.60 -11.41 -15.38
CA VAL A 97 -2.49 -10.73 -16.07
C VAL A 97 -2.96 -9.36 -16.57
N GLU A 98 -4.13 -9.31 -17.21
CA GLU A 98 -4.69 -8.07 -17.75
C GLU A 98 -5.08 -7.10 -16.63
N GLN A 99 -5.56 -7.59 -15.50
CA GLN A 99 -5.82 -6.75 -14.33
C GLN A 99 -4.54 -6.08 -13.80
N PHE A 100 -3.43 -6.82 -13.72
CA PHE A 100 -2.14 -6.22 -13.32
C PHE A 100 -1.55 -5.29 -14.39
N ARG A 101 -1.78 -5.56 -15.69
CA ARG A 101 -1.43 -4.63 -16.77
C ARG A 101 -2.23 -3.33 -16.68
N SER A 102 -3.53 -3.41 -16.42
CA SER A 102 -4.41 -2.26 -16.19
C SER A 102 -3.97 -1.46 -14.95
N LEU A 103 -3.69 -2.13 -13.83
CA LEU A 103 -3.21 -1.47 -12.62
C LEU A 103 -1.89 -0.73 -12.91
N ARG A 104 -0.95 -1.38 -13.58
CA ARG A 104 0.32 -0.75 -14.01
C ARG A 104 0.08 0.49 -14.88
N SER A 105 -0.82 0.42 -15.85
CA SER A 105 -1.15 1.57 -16.72
C SER A 105 -1.68 2.75 -15.91
N ARG A 106 -2.55 2.48 -14.91
CA ARG A 106 -3.04 3.53 -14.00
C ARG A 106 -1.92 4.14 -13.15
N ILE A 107 -0.96 3.35 -12.71
CA ILE A 107 0.22 3.85 -11.98
C ILE A 107 1.08 4.75 -12.89
N PHE A 108 1.26 4.42 -14.16
CA PHE A 108 1.95 5.29 -15.11
C PHE A 108 1.21 6.60 -15.34
N GLU A 109 -0.11 6.57 -15.55
CA GLU A 109 -0.93 7.78 -15.67
C GLU A 109 -0.76 8.71 -14.45
N LEU A 110 -0.72 8.15 -13.23
CA LEU A 110 -0.49 8.93 -12.01
C LEU A 110 0.92 9.53 -11.97
N ARG A 111 1.93 8.81 -12.46
CA ARG A 111 3.31 9.29 -12.55
C ARG A 111 3.47 10.44 -13.56
N ASP A 112 2.69 10.44 -14.65
CA ASP A 112 2.69 11.51 -15.62
C ASP A 112 2.13 12.83 -15.06
N ILE A 113 1.24 12.74 -14.03
CA ILE A 113 0.65 13.91 -13.37
C ILE A 113 1.56 14.45 -12.26
N SER A 114 2.25 13.58 -11.53
CA SER A 114 3.11 13.99 -10.41
C SER A 114 4.23 12.99 -10.16
N PRO A 115 5.39 13.43 -9.66
CA PRO A 115 6.49 12.53 -9.32
C PRO A 115 6.00 11.35 -8.48
N LEU A 116 6.23 10.14 -8.97
CA LEU A 116 5.82 8.91 -8.33
C LEU A 116 6.86 7.82 -8.61
N LYS A 117 7.56 7.37 -7.60
CA LYS A 117 8.57 6.33 -7.68
C LYS A 117 8.40 5.29 -6.57
N THR A 118 8.15 5.75 -5.34
CA THR A 118 8.01 4.90 -4.16
C THR A 118 6.55 4.78 -3.78
N ILE A 119 6.01 3.56 -3.87
CA ILE A 119 4.59 3.27 -3.60
C ILE A 119 4.51 2.29 -2.44
N LEU A 120 3.86 2.70 -1.36
CA LEU A 120 3.49 1.80 -0.29
C LEU A 120 2.15 1.13 -0.63
N VAL A 121 2.08 -0.18 -0.48
CA VAL A 121 0.86 -0.97 -0.61
C VAL A 121 0.42 -1.43 0.77
N SER A 122 -0.78 -1.04 1.19
CA SER A 122 -1.35 -1.40 2.47
C SER A 122 -2.83 -1.76 2.35
N SER A 123 -3.46 -2.06 3.47
CA SER A 123 -4.88 -2.39 3.55
C SER A 123 -5.45 -1.91 4.88
N GLY A 124 -6.78 -1.84 5.01
CA GLY A 124 -7.40 -1.51 6.28
C GLY A 124 -7.22 -2.62 7.31
N LEU A 125 -7.41 -3.86 6.91
CA LEU A 125 -7.41 -5.05 7.77
C LEU A 125 -6.46 -6.14 7.24
N PRO A 126 -6.10 -7.12 8.07
CA PRO A 126 -5.37 -8.30 7.63
C PRO A 126 -6.14 -9.09 6.56
N GLN A 127 -5.42 -9.86 5.72
CA GLN A 127 -5.98 -10.79 4.73
C GLN A 127 -6.78 -10.13 3.57
N GLU A 128 -6.62 -8.84 3.33
CA GLU A 128 -7.21 -8.16 2.16
C GLU A 128 -6.40 -8.36 0.87
N GLY A 129 -5.19 -8.95 0.96
CA GLY A 129 -4.37 -9.32 -0.19
C GLY A 129 -3.30 -8.31 -0.56
N LYS A 130 -2.90 -7.40 0.36
CA LYS A 130 -1.85 -6.41 0.13
C LYS A 130 -0.56 -7.02 -0.43
N SER A 131 -0.06 -8.10 0.18
CA SER A 131 1.19 -8.77 -0.22
C SER A 131 1.09 -9.46 -1.60
N PHE A 132 -0.09 -9.96 -1.96
CA PHE A 132 -0.38 -10.44 -3.31
C PHE A 132 -0.35 -9.31 -4.33
N ILE A 133 -0.98 -8.18 -4.03
CA ILE A 133 -1.03 -7.01 -4.93
C ILE A 133 0.36 -6.38 -5.07
N SER A 134 1.10 -6.16 -3.98
CA SER A 134 2.43 -5.54 -4.00
C SER A 134 3.42 -6.36 -4.82
N THR A 135 3.46 -7.68 -4.61
CA THR A 135 4.36 -8.58 -5.33
C THR A 135 4.03 -8.62 -6.82
N ASN A 136 2.76 -8.83 -7.18
CA ASN A 136 2.37 -8.91 -8.59
C ASN A 136 2.47 -7.56 -9.31
N LEU A 137 2.24 -6.44 -8.64
CA LEU A 137 2.50 -5.10 -9.20
C LEU A 137 3.99 -4.92 -9.48
N ALA A 138 4.87 -5.25 -8.53
CA ALA A 138 6.32 -5.17 -8.71
C ALA A 138 6.80 -6.01 -9.90
N LEU A 139 6.28 -7.23 -10.03
CA LEU A 139 6.58 -8.12 -11.16
C LEU A 139 6.07 -7.56 -12.49
N SER A 140 4.84 -7.03 -12.52
CA SER A 140 4.27 -6.41 -13.72
C SER A 140 5.08 -5.19 -14.17
N LEU A 141 5.61 -4.41 -13.22
CA LEU A 141 6.50 -3.28 -13.48
C LEU A 141 7.88 -3.75 -13.99
N ALA A 142 8.49 -4.74 -13.36
CA ALA A 142 9.81 -5.27 -13.73
C ALA A 142 9.84 -5.90 -15.13
N ARG A 143 8.72 -6.44 -15.59
CA ARG A 143 8.57 -6.98 -16.96
C ARG A 143 8.34 -5.90 -18.03
N HIS A 144 8.09 -4.66 -17.63
CA HIS A 144 7.81 -3.57 -18.57
C HIS A 144 9.06 -2.79 -18.88
N LYS A 145 9.45 -2.77 -20.18
CA LYS A 145 10.56 -1.95 -20.70
C LYS A 145 11.85 -2.02 -19.87
N ASN A 146 12.16 -3.19 -19.34
CA ASN A 146 13.35 -3.40 -18.49
C ASN A 146 13.45 -2.47 -17.28
N SER A 147 12.31 -2.04 -16.72
CA SER A 147 12.29 -1.19 -15.54
C SER A 147 12.92 -1.90 -14.34
N LYS A 148 13.87 -1.23 -13.68
CA LYS A 148 14.49 -1.72 -12.45
C LYS A 148 13.54 -1.49 -11.28
N VAL A 149 13.16 -2.56 -10.62
CA VAL A 149 12.18 -2.52 -9.52
C VAL A 149 12.81 -3.05 -8.23
N LEU A 150 12.64 -2.30 -7.16
CA LEU A 150 12.92 -2.74 -5.79
C LEU A 150 11.59 -3.06 -5.10
N LEU A 151 11.43 -4.30 -4.66
CA LEU A 151 10.34 -4.75 -3.82
C LEU A 151 10.84 -4.88 -2.39
N ILE A 152 10.16 -4.24 -1.43
CA ILE A 152 10.51 -4.27 -0.02
C ILE A 152 9.34 -4.87 0.77
N ASP A 153 9.62 -5.91 1.55
CA ASP A 153 8.68 -6.42 2.55
C ASP A 153 8.79 -5.57 3.82
N GLY A 154 7.88 -4.63 3.99
CA GLY A 154 7.80 -3.75 5.15
C GLY A 154 6.91 -4.27 6.28
N ASP A 155 6.23 -5.42 6.09
CA ASP A 155 5.47 -6.09 7.16
C ASP A 155 6.40 -6.94 8.03
N MET A 156 7.26 -6.30 8.81
CA MET A 156 8.23 -6.96 9.67
C MET A 156 7.62 -7.83 10.78
N ARG A 157 6.29 -7.78 10.97
CA ARG A 157 5.56 -8.65 11.91
C ARG A 157 5.12 -9.95 11.27
N ARG A 158 4.69 -9.87 10.00
CA ARG A 158 4.19 -11.00 9.19
C ARG A 158 4.81 -10.97 7.81
N TYR A 159 6.14 -11.00 7.78
CA TYR A 159 6.92 -10.99 6.54
C TYR A 159 6.68 -12.29 5.75
N THR A 160 5.96 -12.18 4.65
CA THR A 160 5.51 -13.34 3.85
C THR A 160 6.01 -13.33 2.41
N LEU A 161 6.55 -12.20 1.92
CA LEU A 161 6.96 -12.09 0.53
C LEU A 161 8.08 -13.08 0.17
N HIS A 162 9.00 -13.37 1.10
CA HIS A 162 10.04 -14.37 0.88
C HIS A 162 9.48 -15.77 0.61
N GLN A 163 8.33 -16.13 1.20
CA GLN A 163 7.66 -17.42 0.94
C GLN A 163 7.03 -17.43 -0.45
N ILE A 164 6.42 -16.32 -0.89
CA ILE A 164 5.82 -16.18 -2.23
C ILE A 164 6.91 -16.25 -3.30
N LEU A 165 8.05 -15.63 -3.05
CA LEU A 165 9.19 -15.62 -3.98
C LEU A 165 10.09 -16.84 -3.84
N GLY A 166 9.91 -17.65 -2.79
CA GLY A 166 10.71 -18.84 -2.51
C GLY A 166 12.20 -18.50 -2.30
N CYS A 167 12.48 -17.46 -1.52
CA CYS A 167 13.83 -16.97 -1.28
C CYS A 167 14.13 -16.81 0.22
N GLU A 168 15.37 -16.43 0.57
CA GLU A 168 15.76 -16.24 1.96
C GLU A 168 15.11 -15.00 2.59
N SER A 169 14.80 -15.11 3.89
CA SER A 169 14.18 -14.03 4.68
C SER A 169 15.19 -13.19 5.45
N HIS A 170 16.45 -13.61 5.55
CA HIS A 170 17.52 -12.94 6.30
C HIS A 170 18.81 -12.84 5.49
N PRO A 171 19.62 -11.78 5.72
CA PRO A 171 19.25 -10.57 6.44
C PRO A 171 18.14 -9.81 5.71
N GLY A 172 17.30 -9.07 6.46
CA GLY A 172 16.16 -8.35 5.92
C GLY A 172 16.06 -6.90 6.40
N LEU A 173 14.93 -6.26 6.09
CA LEU A 173 14.67 -4.87 6.44
C LEU A 173 14.84 -4.60 7.94
N ALA A 174 14.34 -5.50 8.81
CA ALA A 174 14.49 -5.37 10.25
C ALA A 174 15.96 -5.32 10.69
N ASP A 175 16.83 -6.11 10.05
CA ASP A 175 18.26 -6.11 10.34
C ASP A 175 18.94 -4.80 9.91
N TYR A 176 18.56 -4.28 8.75
CA TYR A 176 19.03 -2.98 8.27
C TYR A 176 18.58 -1.84 9.21
N LEU A 177 17.30 -1.79 9.57
CA LEU A 177 16.75 -0.76 10.44
C LEU A 177 17.35 -0.80 11.84
N ALA A 178 17.68 -1.99 12.34
CA ALA A 178 18.40 -2.19 13.59
C ALA A 178 19.90 -1.87 13.52
N GLY A 179 20.44 -1.54 12.35
CA GLY A 179 21.88 -1.26 12.16
C GLY A 179 22.79 -2.49 12.17
N LYS A 180 22.21 -3.70 12.01
CA LYS A 180 22.94 -4.97 12.01
C LYS A 180 23.44 -5.40 10.62
N ALA A 181 22.88 -4.81 9.57
CA ALA A 181 23.24 -5.07 8.18
C ALA A 181 23.26 -3.76 7.38
N ASN A 182 24.02 -3.71 6.29
CA ASN A 182 24.02 -2.60 5.35
C ASN A 182 22.98 -2.81 4.22
N ALA A 183 22.78 -1.79 3.37
CA ALA A 183 21.77 -1.82 2.32
C ALA A 183 22.00 -2.93 1.27
N LEU A 184 23.26 -3.21 0.90
CA LEU A 184 23.57 -4.25 -0.08
C LEU A 184 23.38 -5.66 0.48
N GLU A 185 23.68 -5.87 1.76
CA GLU A 185 23.53 -7.16 2.43
C GLU A 185 22.06 -7.62 2.52
N VAL A 186 21.14 -6.66 2.69
CA VAL A 186 19.69 -6.97 2.77
C VAL A 186 19.00 -7.08 1.41
N MET A 187 19.66 -6.63 0.33
CA MET A 187 19.16 -6.76 -1.03
C MET A 187 19.53 -8.12 -1.61
N GLN A 188 18.63 -8.70 -2.42
CA GLN A 188 18.90 -9.93 -3.16
C GLN A 188 18.22 -9.91 -4.53
N ARG A 189 18.78 -10.68 -5.46
CA ARG A 189 18.25 -10.89 -6.82
C ARG A 189 18.11 -12.37 -7.11
N PRO A 190 17.17 -12.77 -7.99
CA PRO A 190 17.14 -14.14 -8.46
C PRO A 190 18.38 -14.47 -9.26
N GLU A 191 18.90 -15.68 -9.08
CA GLU A 191 19.93 -16.21 -9.97
C GLU A 191 19.40 -16.25 -11.40
N PRO A 192 20.24 -15.93 -12.41
CA PRO A 192 19.90 -16.19 -13.79
C PRO A 192 19.67 -17.70 -13.95
N LEU A 193 18.44 -18.08 -14.28
CA LEU A 193 18.16 -19.49 -14.58
C LEU A 193 19.06 -19.91 -15.74
N GLN A 194 19.98 -20.83 -15.45
CA GLN A 194 20.63 -21.58 -16.51
C GLN A 194 19.49 -22.24 -17.30
N ALA A 195 19.48 -22.10 -18.61
CA ALA A 195 18.46 -22.61 -19.52
C ALA A 195 18.28 -24.12 -19.30
N ALA A 196 17.54 -24.46 -18.26
CA ALA A 196 17.16 -25.85 -17.95
C ALA A 196 15.96 -26.16 -18.83
N THR A 197 16.21 -27.00 -19.80
CA THR A 197 15.27 -27.88 -20.51
C THR A 197 13.94 -28.01 -19.75
N THR A 198 12.85 -27.62 -20.47
CA THR A 198 11.44 -27.80 -20.10
C THR A 198 10.79 -26.77 -19.15
N GLY A 199 10.09 -25.85 -19.79
CA GLY A 199 9.17 -24.92 -19.12
C GLY A 199 9.83 -23.60 -18.72
N ALA A 200 9.76 -22.61 -19.60
CA ALA A 200 10.37 -21.30 -19.37
C ALA A 200 9.90 -20.66 -18.08
N THR A 201 10.69 -20.77 -17.01
CA THR A 201 10.51 -19.94 -15.82
C THR A 201 10.82 -18.50 -16.23
N PRO A 202 9.94 -17.53 -15.92
CA PRO A 202 10.15 -16.16 -16.35
C PRO A 202 11.43 -15.61 -15.73
N VAL A 203 12.33 -15.11 -16.55
CA VAL A 203 13.54 -14.41 -16.11
C VAL A 203 13.12 -13.09 -15.48
N LEU A 204 13.59 -12.81 -14.26
CA LEU A 204 13.30 -11.59 -13.50
C LEU A 204 14.58 -10.76 -13.25
N PRO A 205 15.35 -10.39 -14.29
CA PRO A 205 16.67 -9.77 -14.12
C PRO A 205 16.57 -8.36 -13.48
N ASN A 206 15.40 -7.73 -13.56
CA ASN A 206 15.19 -6.36 -13.15
C ASN A 206 14.49 -6.21 -11.79
N LEU A 207 14.22 -7.32 -11.10
CA LEU A 207 13.65 -7.32 -9.75
C LEU A 207 14.75 -7.49 -8.72
N THR A 208 14.80 -6.56 -7.76
CA THR A 208 15.58 -6.68 -6.53
C THR A 208 14.60 -6.75 -5.38
N PHE A 209 14.89 -7.55 -4.36
CA PHE A 209 14.03 -7.77 -3.22
C PHE A 209 14.76 -7.53 -1.91
N ILE A 210 14.06 -6.94 -0.93
CA ILE A 210 14.45 -6.87 0.47
C ILE A 210 13.38 -7.59 1.28
N ALA A 211 13.75 -8.68 1.94
CA ALA A 211 12.86 -9.42 2.84
C ALA A 211 12.56 -8.61 4.10
N GLY A 212 11.43 -8.88 4.76
CA GLY A 212 11.05 -8.16 5.97
C GLY A 212 12.01 -8.38 7.14
N GLY A 213 12.59 -9.56 7.23
CA GLY A 213 13.31 -9.98 8.43
C GLY A 213 12.35 -10.11 9.62
N ASN A 214 12.88 -10.37 10.79
CA ASN A 214 12.07 -10.53 11.99
C ASN A 214 12.13 -9.28 12.88
N GLY A 215 11.14 -8.39 12.78
CA GLY A 215 11.01 -7.22 13.64
C GLY A 215 10.38 -7.55 15.00
N GLY A 216 9.55 -8.60 15.07
CA GLY A 216 8.86 -9.01 16.28
C GLY A 216 8.14 -7.84 16.97
N ASP A 217 8.34 -7.74 18.30
CA ASP A 217 7.76 -6.67 19.12
C ASP A 217 8.37 -5.29 18.82
N LYS A 218 9.56 -5.25 18.21
CA LYS A 218 10.25 -4.00 17.84
C LYS A 218 9.83 -3.43 16.48
N ALA A 219 8.92 -4.09 15.77
CA ALA A 219 8.52 -3.68 14.40
C ALA A 219 8.02 -2.24 14.36
N ALA A 220 7.24 -1.78 15.36
CA ALA A 220 6.76 -0.40 15.44
C ALA A 220 7.91 0.62 15.57
N ASP A 221 8.88 0.35 16.45
CA ASP A 221 10.03 1.22 16.66
C ASP A 221 10.93 1.25 15.42
N LEU A 222 11.17 0.07 14.83
CA LEU A 222 11.96 -0.06 13.61
C LEU A 222 11.32 0.68 12.44
N SER A 223 9.99 0.56 12.24
CA SER A 223 9.27 1.27 11.18
C SER A 223 9.31 2.79 11.34
N GLY A 224 9.40 3.28 12.59
CA GLY A 224 9.57 4.71 12.90
C GLY A 224 10.99 5.24 12.71
N SER A 225 11.98 4.36 12.49
CA SER A 225 13.38 4.75 12.33
C SER A 225 13.61 5.61 11.08
N PRO A 226 14.41 6.69 11.16
CA PRO A 226 14.80 7.49 10.00
C PRO A 226 15.63 6.69 8.97
N ARG A 227 16.21 5.56 9.37
CA ARG A 227 16.99 4.68 8.48
C ARG A 227 16.17 4.14 7.30
N PHE A 228 14.84 3.99 7.44
CA PHE A 228 14.02 3.64 6.29
C PHE A 228 14.04 4.73 5.21
N GLY A 229 13.95 5.99 5.62
CA GLY A 229 14.10 7.13 4.69
C GLY A 229 15.48 7.21 4.07
N GLU A 230 16.53 6.82 4.80
CA GLU A 230 17.90 6.71 4.26
C GLU A 230 17.98 5.64 3.18
N LEU A 231 17.39 4.46 3.43
CA LEU A 231 17.31 3.37 2.46
C LEU A 231 16.59 3.80 1.18
N ILE A 232 15.44 4.45 1.30
CA ILE A 232 14.67 4.95 0.14
C ILE A 232 15.50 5.98 -0.66
N ARG A 233 16.14 6.94 0.01
CA ARG A 233 17.00 7.94 -0.66
C ARG A 233 18.20 7.31 -1.36
N LEU A 234 18.83 6.31 -0.74
CA LEU A 234 19.94 5.57 -1.31
C LEU A 234 19.51 4.76 -2.54
N ALA A 235 18.33 4.13 -2.49
CA ALA A 235 17.81 3.29 -3.57
C ALA A 235 17.23 4.10 -4.74
N ALA A 236 16.60 5.25 -4.48
CA ALA A 236 15.84 6.01 -5.47
C ALA A 236 16.60 6.37 -6.76
N PRO A 237 17.91 6.70 -6.76
CA PRO A 237 18.65 6.95 -8.01
C PRO A 237 18.85 5.71 -8.91
N HIS A 238 18.74 4.52 -8.33
CA HIS A 238 19.12 3.25 -8.96
C HIS A 238 17.95 2.42 -9.47
N PHE A 239 16.73 2.71 -8.98
CA PHE A 239 15.52 1.99 -9.35
C PHE A 239 14.50 2.93 -10.00
N ASP A 240 13.75 2.41 -10.98
CA ASP A 240 12.65 3.14 -11.62
C ASP A 240 11.40 3.14 -10.73
N TRP A 241 11.23 2.06 -9.96
CA TRP A 241 10.12 1.87 -9.02
C TRP A 241 10.60 1.21 -7.72
N ILE A 242 10.04 1.66 -6.61
CA ILE A 242 10.21 1.06 -5.29
C ILE A 242 8.81 0.74 -4.77
N ILE A 243 8.51 -0.55 -4.61
CA ILE A 243 7.22 -1.03 -4.09
C ILE A 243 7.47 -1.55 -2.68
N VAL A 244 6.72 -1.01 -1.73
CA VAL A 244 6.81 -1.38 -0.31
C VAL A 244 5.51 -2.08 0.09
N ASP A 245 5.57 -3.39 0.37
CA ASP A 245 4.49 -4.08 1.09
C ASP A 245 4.49 -3.60 2.54
N SER A 246 3.35 -3.59 3.22
CA SER A 246 3.29 -3.13 4.60
C SER A 246 2.25 -3.88 5.41
N SER A 247 2.26 -3.70 6.72
CA SER A 247 1.19 -4.14 7.62
C SER A 247 -0.13 -3.43 7.32
N PRO A 248 -1.28 -3.98 7.75
CA PRO A 248 -2.56 -3.26 7.64
C PRO A 248 -2.58 -2.03 8.56
N VAL A 249 -3.24 -0.95 8.11
CA VAL A 249 -3.16 0.40 8.73
C VAL A 249 -3.89 0.48 10.07
N LEU A 250 -5.02 -0.25 10.22
CA LEU A 250 -5.88 -0.06 11.39
C LEU A 250 -5.37 -0.75 12.65
N PRO A 251 -4.77 -1.96 12.60
CA PRO A 251 -4.30 -2.62 13.82
C PRO A 251 -2.95 -2.12 14.33
N VAL A 252 -2.08 -1.57 13.47
CA VAL A 252 -0.71 -1.18 13.84
C VAL A 252 -0.25 0.07 13.09
N SER A 253 0.69 0.82 13.68
CA SER A 253 1.19 2.08 13.11
C SER A 253 2.29 1.92 12.07
N ASP A 254 2.81 0.72 11.87
CA ASP A 254 4.00 0.46 11.04
C ASP A 254 3.83 0.99 9.61
N ALA A 255 2.67 0.73 8.98
CA ALA A 255 2.37 1.23 7.64
C ALA A 255 2.34 2.76 7.56
N VAL A 256 1.77 3.43 8.58
CA VAL A 256 1.71 4.90 8.65
C VAL A 256 3.12 5.49 8.78
N ASN A 257 4.00 4.84 9.54
CA ASN A 257 5.39 5.28 9.70
C ASN A 257 6.17 5.17 8.39
N LEU A 258 6.05 4.04 7.69
CA LEU A 258 6.70 3.80 6.40
C LEU A 258 6.15 4.71 5.29
N ALA A 259 4.84 5.00 5.30
CA ALA A 259 4.17 5.83 4.31
C ALA A 259 4.74 7.25 4.20
N ARG A 260 5.33 7.78 5.28
CA ARG A 260 5.95 9.12 5.33
C ARG A 260 7.14 9.26 4.36
N TRP A 261 7.74 8.15 3.98
CA TRP A 261 8.91 8.09 3.09
C TRP A 261 8.56 7.67 1.66
N CYS A 262 7.26 7.47 1.39
CA CYS A 262 6.76 7.05 0.08
C CYS A 262 6.07 8.23 -0.63
N ASP A 263 6.14 8.24 -1.97
CA ASP A 263 5.49 9.25 -2.80
C ASP A 263 3.96 9.08 -2.83
N GLY A 264 3.49 7.85 -2.55
CA GLY A 264 2.07 7.57 -2.47
C GLY A 264 1.74 6.23 -1.84
N VAL A 265 0.47 6.08 -1.45
CA VAL A 265 -0.07 4.87 -0.84
C VAL A 265 -1.19 4.30 -1.70
N LEU A 266 -1.10 3.02 -2.01
CA LEU A 266 -2.15 2.25 -2.66
C LEU A 266 -2.85 1.39 -1.62
N LEU A 267 -4.14 1.60 -1.40
CA LEU A 267 -4.92 0.84 -0.45
C LEU A 267 -5.61 -0.35 -1.12
N VAL A 268 -5.49 -1.51 -0.51
CA VAL A 268 -6.15 -2.74 -0.97
C VAL A 268 -7.39 -2.98 -0.10
N ALA A 269 -8.50 -3.27 -0.74
CA ALA A 269 -9.74 -3.68 -0.10
C ALA A 269 -10.24 -4.98 -0.73
N ARG A 270 -10.78 -5.89 0.08
CA ARG A 270 -11.30 -7.16 -0.40
C ARG A 270 -12.77 -7.01 -0.82
N GLY A 271 -13.07 -7.31 -2.09
CA GLY A 271 -14.41 -7.26 -2.65
C GLY A 271 -15.41 -8.11 -1.87
N GLY A 272 -16.58 -7.57 -1.58
CA GLY A 272 -17.62 -8.25 -0.81
C GLY A 272 -17.35 -8.44 0.69
N VAL A 273 -16.14 -8.13 1.18
CA VAL A 273 -15.71 -8.33 2.58
C VAL A 273 -15.41 -7.01 3.28
N THR A 274 -14.56 -6.17 2.69
CA THR A 274 -14.19 -4.88 3.28
C THR A 274 -15.37 -3.91 3.24
N LYS A 275 -15.84 -3.51 4.41
CA LYS A 275 -16.94 -2.54 4.53
C LYS A 275 -16.44 -1.12 4.26
N TYR A 276 -17.27 -0.29 3.63
CA TYR A 276 -16.94 1.11 3.33
C TYR A 276 -16.39 1.90 4.52
N PRO A 277 -16.98 1.84 5.75
CA PRO A 277 -16.43 2.57 6.91
C PRO A 277 -15.00 2.14 7.29
N VAL A 278 -14.65 0.87 7.04
CA VAL A 278 -13.28 0.35 7.27
C VAL A 278 -12.31 0.98 6.29
N ALA A 279 -12.66 1.00 5.00
CA ALA A 279 -11.85 1.62 3.95
C ALA A 279 -11.67 3.13 4.20
N GLN A 280 -12.75 3.83 4.56
CA GLN A 280 -12.72 5.25 4.90
C GLN A 280 -11.83 5.54 6.11
N ARG A 281 -11.92 4.72 7.16
CA ARG A 281 -11.07 4.86 8.34
C ARG A 281 -9.61 4.61 8.00
N ALA A 282 -9.30 3.58 7.20
CA ALA A 282 -7.93 3.31 6.74
C ALA A 282 -7.34 4.48 5.95
N GLN A 283 -8.14 5.11 5.07
CA GLN A 283 -7.72 6.32 4.36
C GLN A 283 -7.47 7.49 5.32
N SER A 284 -8.31 7.65 6.35
CA SER A 284 -8.18 8.72 7.35
C SER A 284 -6.91 8.58 8.20
N GLU A 285 -6.46 7.37 8.51
CA GLU A 285 -5.19 7.14 9.21
C GLU A 285 -3.98 7.57 8.36
N LEU A 286 -4.12 7.59 7.05
CA LEU A 286 -3.08 7.97 6.08
C LEU A 286 -3.20 9.42 5.60
N LYS A 287 -3.96 10.29 6.29
CA LYS A 287 -4.20 11.69 5.87
C LYS A 287 -2.93 12.53 5.66
N ALA A 288 -1.83 12.17 6.32
CA ALA A 288 -0.53 12.81 6.16
C ALA A 288 0.26 12.30 4.93
N SER A 289 -0.27 11.31 4.21
CA SER A 289 0.34 10.70 3.03
C SER A 289 -0.59 10.84 1.83
N LYS A 290 -0.03 10.82 0.62
CA LYS A 290 -0.82 10.88 -0.61
C LYS A 290 -1.43 9.51 -0.91
N VAL A 291 -2.74 9.34 -0.69
CA VAL A 291 -3.45 8.13 -1.10
C VAL A 291 -3.73 8.18 -2.60
N LEU A 292 -3.14 7.25 -3.36
CA LEU A 292 -3.27 7.15 -4.81
C LEU A 292 -4.63 6.60 -5.24
N GLY A 293 -5.22 5.74 -4.42
CA GLY A 293 -6.51 5.11 -4.68
C GLY A 293 -6.64 3.76 -3.98
N PHE A 294 -7.71 3.03 -4.38
CA PHE A 294 -8.02 1.71 -3.88
C PHE A 294 -7.93 0.66 -4.98
N VAL A 295 -7.41 -0.51 -4.64
CA VAL A 295 -7.48 -1.73 -5.44
C VAL A 295 -8.48 -2.67 -4.80
N LEU A 296 -9.53 -3.03 -5.54
CA LEU A 296 -10.46 -4.07 -5.12
C LEU A 296 -9.88 -5.42 -5.51
N ASN A 297 -9.54 -6.22 -4.49
CA ASN A 297 -9.01 -7.57 -4.65
C ASN A 297 -10.09 -8.62 -4.41
N ALA A 298 -9.91 -9.81 -5.00
CA ALA A 298 -10.82 -10.94 -4.87
C ALA A 298 -12.29 -10.60 -5.21
N VAL A 299 -12.48 -9.81 -6.25
CA VAL A 299 -13.82 -9.51 -6.79
C VAL A 299 -14.28 -10.73 -7.59
N HIS A 300 -15.45 -11.24 -7.26
CA HIS A 300 -16.13 -12.23 -8.10
C HIS A 300 -16.83 -11.48 -9.24
N GLU A 301 -16.27 -11.58 -10.44
CA GLU A 301 -16.91 -10.97 -11.62
C GLU A 301 -18.20 -11.73 -11.96
N PRO A 302 -19.29 -11.00 -12.32
CA PRO A 302 -20.45 -11.65 -12.92
C PRO A 302 -20.04 -12.39 -14.21
N PRO A 303 -20.64 -13.54 -14.53
CA PRO A 303 -20.28 -14.35 -15.70
C PRO A 303 -20.30 -13.61 -17.05
N GLU A 304 -21.02 -12.51 -17.14
CA GLU A 304 -21.23 -11.74 -18.38
C GLU A 304 -20.00 -10.93 -18.84
N VAL A 305 -19.02 -10.67 -17.97
CA VAL A 305 -17.82 -9.90 -18.36
C VAL A 305 -16.74 -10.80 -18.99
N GLY A 306 -16.82 -12.11 -18.79
CA GLY A 306 -15.87 -13.09 -19.34
C GLY A 306 -15.87 -13.18 -20.89
N SER A 307 -16.97 -12.82 -21.55
CA SER A 307 -17.09 -12.91 -23.02
C SER A 307 -16.31 -11.82 -23.77
N TYR A 308 -15.99 -10.70 -23.13
CA TYR A 308 -15.27 -9.60 -23.78
C TYR A 308 -13.79 -9.88 -24.01
N TYR A 309 -13.20 -10.79 -23.25
CA TYR A 309 -11.76 -11.13 -23.36
C TYR A 309 -11.46 -12.31 -24.29
N GLY A 310 -12.46 -12.83 -25.01
CA GLY A 310 -12.26 -13.84 -26.05
C GLY A 310 -11.66 -15.19 -25.56
N TYR A 311 -11.74 -15.47 -24.27
CA TYR A 311 -11.35 -16.75 -23.71
C TYR A 311 -12.59 -17.66 -23.61
N ASP A 312 -12.89 -18.34 -24.70
CA ASP A 312 -13.78 -19.50 -24.68
C ASP A 312 -13.14 -20.57 -23.76
N ALA A 313 -13.69 -20.69 -22.55
CA ALA A 313 -13.33 -21.74 -21.60
C ALA A 313 -13.89 -23.13 -22.00
N THR A 314 -14.32 -23.29 -23.26
CA THR A 314 -14.82 -24.53 -23.83
C THR A 314 -13.90 -25.04 -24.92
N LYS A 315 -12.75 -25.59 -24.53
CA LYS A 315 -12.13 -26.76 -25.21
C LYS A 315 -11.13 -27.39 -24.25
N GLN A 316 -11.69 -28.37 -23.54
CA GLN A 316 -11.07 -29.46 -22.79
C GLN A 316 -10.07 -29.17 -21.77
#